data_75dd7530606552d8740482c670556baa
#
_entry.id   75dd7530606552d8740482c670556baa
#
_cell.length_a   1.000
_cell.length_b   1.000
_cell.length_c   1.000
_cell.angle_alpha   90.00
_cell.angle_beta   90.00
_cell.angle_gamma   90.00
#
_symmetry.space_group_name_H-M   'P 1'
#
loop_
_entity.id
_entity.type
_entity.pdbx_description
1 polymer ?
#
loop_
_entity_poly.entity_id
_entity_poly.type
_entity_poly.pdbx_seq_one_letter_code
_entity_poly.pdbx_strand_id
1 'polypeptide(L)'
;IIRYQTKYMEYNGQGCFNDIDMLIVGMNGNGNIGKTNGCSYGEYFTHFAFWCMFGSPLMLGNDIRNMSEETRKIVMNKALIRINQDKKCCQPFFIRKMEKNMKRSNDNDVYYSDYPENEILMARYLDDGNIAIGMFNLGDSATNKWNGTFLTESVGVPESSGKKLRLTDAETGEVITSSNGVVELRNVEPHCSAVYIAEVIDK
;
A
#
# COMPACT_ATOMS: atom_id res chain seq x y z
N ILE A 1 -9.29 12.16 1.72
CA ILE A 1 -9.64 11.64 0.37
C ILE A 1 -9.49 10.12 0.36
N ILE A 2 -8.31 9.54 0.63
CA ILE A 2 -7.99 8.10 0.48
C ILE A 2 -8.99 7.19 1.19
N ARG A 3 -9.39 7.49 2.43
CA ARG A 3 -10.36 6.67 3.20
C ARG A 3 -11.73 6.57 2.53
N TYR A 4 -12.09 7.53 1.68
CA TYR A 4 -13.37 7.52 0.97
C TYR A 4 -13.28 6.83 -0.40
N GLN A 5 -12.10 6.73 -0.99
CA GLN A 5 -11.92 6.15 -2.32
C GLN A 5 -12.32 4.69 -2.42
N THR A 6 -12.13 3.91 -1.36
CA THR A 6 -12.55 2.50 -1.33
C THR A 6 -14.06 2.30 -1.49
N LYS A 7 -14.87 3.36 -1.31
CA LYS A 7 -16.32 3.32 -1.58
C LYS A 7 -16.67 3.50 -3.06
N TYR A 8 -15.69 3.87 -3.89
CA TYR A 8 -15.89 4.18 -5.31
C TYR A 8 -15.11 3.22 -6.21
N MET A 9 -14.81 2.01 -5.71
CA MET A 9 -14.03 1.01 -6.43
C MET A 9 -14.66 0.62 -7.78
N GLU A 10 -15.97 0.60 -7.84
CA GLU A 10 -16.74 0.24 -9.04
C GLU A 10 -16.62 1.23 -10.19
N TYR A 11 -16.21 2.48 -9.91
CA TYR A 11 -16.06 3.53 -10.93
C TYR A 11 -14.66 3.57 -11.55
N ASN A 12 -13.75 2.72 -11.09
CA ASN A 12 -12.40 2.64 -11.63
C ASN A 12 -12.29 1.48 -12.62
N GLY A 13 -11.66 1.71 -13.75
CA GLY A 13 -11.48 0.71 -14.77
C GLY A 13 -10.61 1.23 -15.91
N GLN A 14 -10.44 0.43 -16.94
CA GLN A 14 -9.65 0.83 -18.10
C GLN A 14 -10.30 2.04 -18.80
N GLY A 15 -9.56 3.15 -18.87
CA GLY A 15 -10.03 4.42 -19.43
C GLY A 15 -10.90 5.26 -18.48
N CYS A 16 -11.11 4.83 -17.24
CA CYS A 16 -11.87 5.56 -16.23
C CYS A 16 -11.17 5.41 -14.87
N PHE A 17 -10.58 6.48 -14.37
CA PHE A 17 -9.74 6.47 -13.16
C PHE A 17 -10.31 7.36 -12.08
N ASN A 18 -10.31 6.86 -10.84
CA ASN A 18 -10.58 7.68 -9.68
C ASN A 18 -9.39 8.62 -9.44
N ASP A 19 -9.64 9.91 -9.52
CA ASP A 19 -8.62 10.93 -9.29
C ASP A 19 -8.62 11.35 -7.82
N ILE A 20 -7.52 11.15 -7.13
CA ILE A 20 -7.32 11.54 -5.73
C ILE A 20 -6.50 12.82 -5.58
N ASP A 21 -6.48 13.62 -6.63
CA ASP A 21 -5.80 14.92 -6.72
C ASP A 21 -4.31 14.82 -7.09
N MET A 22 -3.63 15.93 -7.16
CA MET A 22 -2.24 16.01 -7.59
C MET A 22 -1.25 15.57 -6.51
N LEU A 23 -0.05 15.17 -6.96
CA LEU A 23 1.05 14.80 -6.08
C LEU A 23 1.76 16.05 -5.54
N ILE A 24 2.03 16.05 -4.23
CA ILE A 24 2.83 17.10 -3.56
C ILE A 24 4.29 16.69 -3.35
N VAL A 25 4.70 15.54 -3.85
CA VAL A 25 6.06 14.99 -3.68
C VAL A 25 7.09 15.96 -4.21
N GLY A 26 8.04 16.36 -3.34
CA GLY A 26 9.11 17.29 -3.70
C GLY A 26 8.72 18.76 -3.80
N MET A 27 7.51 19.14 -3.39
CA MET A 27 7.11 20.55 -3.33
C MET A 27 7.81 21.32 -2.21
N ASN A 28 8.23 20.64 -1.13
CA ASN A 28 9.06 21.20 -0.05
C ASN A 28 8.51 22.52 0.55
N GLY A 29 7.20 22.59 0.72
CA GLY A 29 6.51 23.79 1.22
C GLY A 29 6.29 24.90 0.20
N ASN A 30 6.69 24.71 -1.05
CA ASN A 30 6.41 25.65 -2.14
C ASN A 30 5.00 25.41 -2.72
N GLY A 31 4.36 26.49 -3.16
CA GLY A 31 2.99 26.44 -3.70
C GLY A 31 1.91 26.82 -2.68
N ASN A 32 0.64 26.66 -3.06
CA ASN A 32 -0.51 27.09 -2.26
C ASN A 32 -1.01 26.06 -1.24
N ILE A 33 -0.21 25.07 -0.86
CA ILE A 33 -0.58 24.02 0.09
C ILE A 33 -0.34 24.38 1.56
N GLY A 34 -0.33 25.66 1.86
CA GLY A 34 -0.17 26.19 3.20
C GLY A 34 1.29 26.51 3.58
N LYS A 35 1.47 27.03 4.78
CA LYS A 35 2.80 27.40 5.32
C LYS A 35 3.47 26.17 5.97
N THR A 36 3.64 25.09 5.24
CA THR A 36 4.35 23.89 5.70
C THR A 36 5.78 23.90 5.21
N ASN A 37 6.70 23.37 6.00
CA ASN A 37 8.10 23.20 5.59
C ASN A 37 8.32 22.04 4.61
N GLY A 38 7.24 21.52 4.02
CA GLY A 38 7.24 20.29 3.23
C GLY A 38 7.02 19.05 4.08
N CYS A 39 7.24 17.90 3.49
CA CYS A 39 7.11 16.59 4.11
C CYS A 39 8.48 15.90 4.19
N SER A 40 8.63 14.96 5.11
CA SER A 40 9.79 14.06 5.16
C SER A 40 9.83 13.13 3.94
N TYR A 41 10.96 12.46 3.73
CA TYR A 41 11.08 11.43 2.70
C TYR A 41 10.01 10.33 2.85
N GLY A 42 9.81 9.85 4.08
CA GLY A 42 8.81 8.82 4.38
C GLY A 42 7.38 9.24 4.05
N GLU A 43 7.01 10.48 4.38
CA GLU A 43 5.70 11.05 4.05
C GLU A 43 5.51 11.22 2.54
N TYR A 44 6.52 11.70 1.81
CA TYR A 44 6.46 11.80 0.35
C TYR A 44 6.40 10.43 -0.31
N PHE A 45 7.17 9.45 0.18
CA PHE A 45 7.09 8.07 -0.32
C PHE A 45 5.71 7.47 -0.07
N THR A 46 5.17 7.65 1.13
CA THR A 46 3.83 7.18 1.51
C THR A 46 2.74 7.81 0.64
N HIS A 47 2.83 9.12 0.39
CA HIS A 47 1.93 9.82 -0.49
C HIS A 47 1.96 9.24 -1.92
N PHE A 48 3.15 9.09 -2.51
CA PHE A 48 3.31 8.52 -3.84
C PHE A 48 2.81 7.06 -3.92
N ALA A 49 3.12 6.27 -2.89
CA ALA A 49 2.69 4.89 -2.80
C ALA A 49 1.15 4.75 -2.78
N PHE A 50 0.43 5.63 -2.09
CA PHE A 50 -1.03 5.66 -2.14
C PHE A 50 -1.56 5.90 -3.56
N TRP A 51 -1.04 6.91 -4.27
CA TRP A 51 -1.43 7.18 -5.67
C TRP A 51 -1.20 5.96 -6.54
N CYS A 52 -0.07 5.27 -6.35
CA CYS A 52 0.24 4.06 -7.09
C CYS A 52 -0.69 2.89 -6.75
N MET A 53 -0.99 2.68 -5.48
CA MET A 53 -1.93 1.62 -5.06
C MET A 53 -3.35 1.87 -5.59
N PHE A 54 -3.82 3.12 -5.61
CA PHE A 54 -5.13 3.46 -6.15
C PHE A 54 -5.17 3.57 -7.68
N GLY A 55 -4.02 3.53 -8.37
CA GLY A 55 -3.96 3.72 -9.82
C GLY A 55 -4.42 5.11 -10.26
N SER A 56 -4.31 6.10 -9.37
CA SER A 56 -4.68 7.48 -9.66
C SER A 56 -3.69 8.13 -10.63
N PRO A 57 -4.09 9.11 -11.43
CA PRO A 57 -3.17 9.87 -12.28
C PRO A 57 -1.99 10.45 -11.51
N LEU A 58 -0.77 10.25 -12.01
CA LEU A 58 0.45 10.73 -11.37
C LEU A 58 0.78 12.16 -11.86
N MET A 59 0.05 13.15 -11.33
CA MET A 59 0.20 14.56 -11.66
C MET A 59 1.17 15.23 -10.68
N LEU A 60 2.44 15.41 -11.09
CA LEU A 60 3.47 16.06 -10.28
C LEU A 60 3.21 17.56 -10.10
N GLY A 61 3.23 18.03 -8.86
CA GLY A 61 3.05 19.44 -8.51
C GLY A 61 4.36 20.21 -8.29
N ASN A 62 5.50 19.52 -8.25
CA ASN A 62 6.82 20.13 -8.02
C ASN A 62 7.47 20.68 -9.29
N ASP A 63 8.49 21.52 -9.14
CA ASP A 63 9.35 21.95 -10.25
C ASP A 63 10.32 20.82 -10.66
N ILE A 64 10.01 20.13 -11.74
CA ILE A 64 10.80 18.99 -12.25
C ILE A 64 12.21 19.36 -12.69
N ARG A 65 12.51 20.66 -12.93
CA ARG A 65 13.84 21.14 -13.33
C ARG A 65 14.81 21.17 -12.16
N ASN A 66 14.28 21.33 -10.93
CA ASN A 66 15.04 21.43 -9.68
C ASN A 66 14.71 20.29 -8.71
N MET A 67 14.38 19.11 -9.24
CA MET A 67 14.04 17.94 -8.45
C MET A 67 15.27 17.40 -7.72
N SER A 68 15.16 17.23 -6.40
CA SER A 68 16.21 16.56 -5.60
C SER A 68 16.34 15.08 -5.96
N GLU A 69 17.50 14.48 -5.67
CA GLU A 69 17.71 13.04 -5.86
C GLU A 69 16.74 12.20 -5.03
N GLU A 70 16.40 12.63 -3.84
CA GLU A 70 15.39 11.95 -2.98
C GLU A 70 14.02 11.95 -3.64
N THR A 71 13.57 13.11 -4.12
CA THR A 71 12.32 13.24 -4.87
C THR A 71 12.34 12.38 -6.12
N ARG A 72 13.44 12.40 -6.88
CA ARG A 72 13.62 11.60 -8.08
C ARG A 72 13.52 10.10 -7.77
N LYS A 73 14.17 9.64 -6.70
CA LYS A 73 14.11 8.24 -6.26
C LYS A 73 12.68 7.79 -6.00
N ILE A 74 11.84 8.64 -5.41
CA ILE A 74 10.43 8.33 -5.17
C ILE A 74 9.65 8.25 -6.48
N VAL A 75 9.63 9.35 -7.26
CA VAL A 75 8.76 9.46 -8.44
C VAL A 75 9.20 8.60 -9.62
N MET A 76 10.44 8.11 -9.61
CA MET A 76 10.98 7.17 -10.58
C MET A 76 11.04 5.72 -10.10
N ASN A 77 10.41 5.41 -8.97
CA ASN A 77 10.37 4.06 -8.43
C ASN A 77 9.59 3.13 -9.38
N LYS A 78 10.32 2.24 -10.06
CA LYS A 78 9.77 1.38 -11.11
C LYS A 78 8.71 0.40 -10.60
N ALA A 79 8.86 -0.10 -9.36
CA ALA A 79 7.90 -1.02 -8.76
C ALA A 79 6.57 -0.32 -8.48
N LEU A 80 6.60 0.88 -7.90
CA LEU A 80 5.40 1.69 -7.65
C LEU A 80 4.73 2.13 -8.96
N ILE A 81 5.51 2.59 -9.95
CA ILE A 81 4.98 2.95 -11.27
C ILE A 81 4.32 1.73 -11.94
N ARG A 82 4.93 0.52 -11.86
CA ARG A 82 4.33 -0.72 -12.37
C ARG A 82 2.96 -0.99 -11.74
N ILE A 83 2.84 -0.80 -10.42
CA ILE A 83 1.55 -0.95 -9.73
C ILE A 83 0.53 0.07 -10.25
N ASN A 84 0.92 1.34 -10.39
CA ASN A 84 0.05 2.39 -10.89
C ASN A 84 -0.44 2.12 -12.33
N GLN A 85 0.47 1.73 -13.22
CA GLN A 85 0.24 1.52 -14.65
C GLN A 85 -0.36 0.14 -14.99
N ASP A 86 -0.78 -0.62 -13.98
CA ASP A 86 -1.29 -1.97 -14.19
C ASP A 86 -2.59 -1.99 -15.00
N LYS A 87 -2.63 -2.82 -16.04
CA LYS A 87 -3.70 -2.87 -17.03
C LYS A 87 -5.03 -3.40 -16.49
N LYS A 88 -5.02 -4.15 -15.40
CA LYS A 88 -6.23 -4.65 -14.75
C LYS A 88 -7.06 -3.53 -14.14
N CYS A 89 -6.42 -2.39 -13.82
CA CYS A 89 -7.06 -1.21 -13.25
C CYS A 89 -7.92 -1.49 -12.00
N CYS A 90 -7.61 -2.56 -11.26
CA CYS A 90 -8.30 -2.87 -10.01
C CYS A 90 -8.02 -1.79 -8.96
N GLN A 91 -9.02 -1.51 -8.13
CA GLN A 91 -8.82 -0.72 -6.90
C GLN A 91 -8.26 -1.62 -5.78
N PRO A 92 -7.53 -1.05 -4.81
CA PRO A 92 -7.07 -1.79 -3.66
C PRO A 92 -8.24 -2.09 -2.71
N PHE A 93 -8.12 -3.18 -1.98
CA PHE A 93 -9.05 -3.56 -0.91
C PHE A 93 -8.28 -3.73 0.41
N PHE A 94 -8.97 -3.58 1.55
CA PHE A 94 -8.35 -3.75 2.85
C PHE A 94 -8.16 -5.23 3.18
N ILE A 95 -6.94 -5.57 3.66
CA ILE A 95 -6.63 -6.89 4.20
C ILE A 95 -6.96 -6.87 5.70
N ARG A 96 -7.56 -7.96 6.20
CA ARG A 96 -7.76 -8.12 7.65
C ARG A 96 -6.42 -8.37 8.33
N LYS A 97 -6.14 -7.63 9.39
CA LYS A 97 -5.01 -7.88 10.30
C LYS A 97 -5.23 -9.16 11.09
N MET A 98 -4.16 -9.91 11.34
CA MET A 98 -4.14 -10.92 12.39
C MET A 98 -3.92 -10.22 13.74
N GLU A 99 -4.94 -10.21 14.60
CA GLU A 99 -4.77 -9.75 15.98
C GLU A 99 -4.41 -10.93 16.90
N LYS A 100 -3.45 -10.67 17.82
CA LYS A 100 -2.96 -11.66 18.80
C LYS A 100 -4.07 -12.22 19.72
N ASN A 101 -5.22 -11.56 19.83
CA ASN A 101 -6.32 -11.86 20.74
C ASN A 101 -7.67 -11.94 20.03
N MET A 102 -7.74 -12.43 18.79
CA MET A 102 -9.04 -12.75 18.21
C MET A 102 -9.74 -13.82 19.07
N LYS A 103 -10.58 -13.38 19.99
CA LYS A 103 -11.58 -14.24 20.61
C LYS A 103 -12.58 -14.59 19.51
N ARG A 104 -12.58 -15.85 19.07
CA ARG A 104 -13.74 -16.39 18.34
C ARG A 104 -14.92 -16.30 19.31
N SER A 105 -15.85 -15.40 19.07
CA SER A 105 -17.16 -15.51 19.66
C SER A 105 -17.83 -16.73 19.00
N ASN A 106 -18.49 -17.54 19.77
CA ASN A 106 -19.22 -18.74 19.27
C ASN A 106 -20.45 -18.39 18.42
N ASP A 107 -20.77 -17.13 18.29
CA ASP A 107 -21.84 -16.64 17.43
C ASP A 107 -21.21 -16.17 16.13
N ASN A 108 -21.82 -16.53 15.01
CA ASN A 108 -21.41 -16.30 13.62
C ASN A 108 -21.08 -14.83 13.21
N ASP A 109 -20.94 -13.93 14.15
CA ASP A 109 -20.57 -12.55 13.93
C ASP A 109 -19.04 -12.42 13.85
N VAL A 110 -18.57 -12.29 12.64
CA VAL A 110 -17.20 -11.85 12.38
C VAL A 110 -17.10 -10.40 12.83
N TYR A 111 -16.64 -10.17 14.05
CA TYR A 111 -16.30 -8.81 14.49
C TYR A 111 -15.15 -8.31 13.62
N TYR A 112 -15.45 -7.31 12.80
CA TYR A 112 -14.44 -6.48 12.20
C TYR A 112 -13.79 -5.71 13.34
N SER A 113 -12.53 -5.97 13.69
CA SER A 113 -11.78 -5.01 14.48
C SER A 113 -11.77 -3.72 13.68
N ASP A 114 -12.23 -2.63 14.28
CA ASP A 114 -12.04 -1.32 13.71
C ASP A 114 -10.53 -1.19 13.48
N TYR A 115 -10.13 -1.06 12.22
CA TYR A 115 -8.74 -0.78 11.90
C TYR A 115 -8.33 0.45 12.69
N PRO A 116 -7.20 0.44 13.41
CA PRO A 116 -6.66 1.66 13.97
C PRO A 116 -6.72 2.71 12.86
N GLU A 117 -7.33 3.85 13.12
CA GLU A 117 -7.59 4.86 12.09
C GLU A 117 -6.34 5.25 11.30
N ASN A 118 -5.18 4.97 11.88
CA ASN A 118 -3.86 5.39 11.41
C ASN A 118 -3.02 4.30 10.76
N GLU A 119 -3.49 3.05 10.71
CA GLU A 119 -2.75 1.94 10.10
C GLU A 119 -3.59 1.26 9.03
N ILE A 120 -3.08 1.21 7.82
CA ILE A 120 -3.81 0.69 6.66
C ILE A 120 -3.00 -0.43 6.02
N LEU A 121 -3.55 -1.64 6.01
CA LEU A 121 -3.04 -2.76 5.24
C LEU A 121 -4.00 -3.05 4.09
N MET A 122 -3.50 -2.97 2.86
CA MET A 122 -4.32 -3.16 1.66
C MET A 122 -3.61 -4.01 0.61
N ALA A 123 -4.39 -4.62 -0.27
CA ALA A 123 -3.91 -5.33 -1.44
C ALA A 123 -4.61 -4.87 -2.71
N ARG A 124 -3.94 -5.05 -3.85
CA ARG A 124 -4.46 -4.79 -5.19
C ARG A 124 -4.02 -5.91 -6.12
N TYR A 125 -4.96 -6.55 -6.81
CA TYR A 125 -4.62 -7.55 -7.83
C TYR A 125 -4.08 -6.89 -9.09
N LEU A 126 -3.02 -7.47 -9.65
CA LEU A 126 -2.37 -7.03 -10.87
C LEU A 126 -2.73 -7.96 -12.05
N ASP A 127 -2.57 -7.46 -13.29
CA ASP A 127 -2.95 -8.16 -14.51
C ASP A 127 -2.13 -9.43 -14.76
N ASP A 128 -0.87 -9.42 -14.34
CA ASP A 128 0.06 -10.56 -14.47
C ASP A 128 -0.11 -11.66 -13.41
N GLY A 129 -1.15 -11.59 -12.57
CA GLY A 129 -1.42 -12.52 -11.49
C GLY A 129 -0.68 -12.22 -10.18
N ASN A 130 0.18 -11.20 -10.16
CA ASN A 130 0.82 -10.72 -8.95
C ASN A 130 -0.14 -9.89 -8.10
N ILE A 131 0.26 -9.61 -6.86
CA ILE A 131 -0.53 -8.86 -5.90
C ILE A 131 0.34 -7.73 -5.33
N ALA A 132 -0.09 -6.48 -5.47
CA ALA A 132 0.52 -5.38 -4.74
C ALA A 132 -0.04 -5.37 -3.32
N ILE A 133 0.83 -5.25 -2.32
CA ILE A 133 0.47 -5.22 -0.90
C ILE A 133 1.13 -4.00 -0.28
N GLY A 134 0.32 -3.14 0.39
CA GLY A 134 0.80 -1.93 1.03
C GLY A 134 0.43 -1.89 2.50
N MET A 135 1.42 -1.65 3.37
CA MET A 135 1.27 -1.30 4.76
C MET A 135 1.60 0.18 4.93
N PHE A 136 0.64 0.96 5.42
CA PHE A 136 0.73 2.41 5.60
C PHE A 136 0.53 2.74 7.06
N ASN A 137 1.47 3.44 7.66
CA ASN A 137 1.40 3.95 9.01
C ASN A 137 1.22 5.47 8.99
N LEU A 138 0.02 5.93 9.29
CA LEU A 138 -0.31 7.35 9.39
C LEU A 138 -0.33 7.84 10.85
N GLY A 139 0.12 7.00 11.79
CA GLY A 139 0.19 7.32 13.21
C GLY A 139 1.57 7.83 13.63
N ASP A 140 1.64 8.29 14.88
CA ASP A 140 2.83 8.90 15.48
C ASP A 140 3.76 7.86 16.18
N SER A 141 3.45 6.58 16.07
CA SER A 141 4.24 5.47 16.62
C SER A 141 4.55 4.45 15.55
N ALA A 142 5.73 3.82 15.61
CA ALA A 142 6.07 2.74 14.72
C ALA A 142 5.12 1.55 14.87
N THR A 143 4.81 0.87 13.77
CA THR A 143 4.02 -0.36 13.81
C THR A 143 4.82 -1.49 14.47
N ASN A 144 4.14 -2.50 14.93
CA ASN A 144 4.78 -3.74 15.39
C ASN A 144 4.51 -4.88 14.39
N LYS A 145 5.16 -6.02 14.60
CA LYS A 145 5.04 -7.16 13.67
C LYS A 145 3.59 -7.63 13.42
N TRP A 146 2.68 -7.41 14.36
CA TRP A 146 1.29 -7.82 14.23
C TRP A 146 0.49 -6.92 13.29
N ASN A 147 0.90 -5.67 13.14
CA ASN A 147 0.22 -4.71 12.27
C ASN A 147 0.39 -5.08 10.79
N GLY A 148 1.56 -5.62 10.41
CA GLY A 148 1.86 -6.09 9.06
C GLY A 148 1.67 -7.59 8.86
N THR A 149 1.15 -8.35 9.85
CA THR A 149 0.93 -9.80 9.73
C THR A 149 -0.47 -10.10 9.19
N PHE A 150 -0.55 -10.96 8.17
CA PHE A 150 -1.83 -11.38 7.59
C PHE A 150 -1.79 -12.81 7.05
N LEU A 151 -2.97 -13.42 6.89
CA LEU A 151 -3.12 -14.72 6.26
C LEU A 151 -3.09 -14.60 4.74
N THR A 152 -2.38 -15.47 4.06
CA THR A 152 -2.30 -15.49 2.57
C THR A 152 -3.68 -15.73 1.94
N GLU A 153 -4.59 -16.38 2.64
CA GLU A 153 -5.98 -16.54 2.20
C GLU A 153 -6.74 -15.23 2.06
N SER A 154 -6.35 -14.17 2.83
CA SER A 154 -6.94 -12.83 2.72
C SER A 154 -6.70 -12.17 1.35
N VAL A 155 -5.74 -12.68 0.59
CA VAL A 155 -5.43 -12.26 -0.77
C VAL A 155 -5.65 -13.39 -1.79
N GLY A 156 -6.47 -14.38 -1.45
CA GLY A 156 -6.88 -15.46 -2.36
C GLY A 156 -5.87 -16.60 -2.54
N VAL A 157 -4.88 -16.72 -1.65
CA VAL A 157 -3.87 -17.79 -1.67
C VAL A 157 -3.95 -18.61 -0.38
N PRO A 158 -4.94 -19.52 -0.23
CA PRO A 158 -5.07 -20.32 0.97
C PRO A 158 -3.90 -21.30 1.13
N GLU A 159 -3.52 -21.60 2.36
CA GLU A 159 -2.41 -22.53 2.66
C GLU A 159 -2.63 -23.91 2.02
N SER A 160 -3.89 -24.37 1.98
CA SER A 160 -4.30 -25.63 1.36
C SER A 160 -4.04 -25.71 -0.14
N SER A 161 -3.81 -24.58 -0.81
CA SER A 161 -3.50 -24.55 -2.26
C SER A 161 -2.12 -25.13 -2.59
N GLY A 162 -1.26 -25.35 -1.60
CA GLY A 162 0.13 -25.73 -1.84
C GLY A 162 1.00 -24.60 -2.38
N LYS A 163 0.53 -23.36 -2.35
CA LYS A 163 1.22 -22.17 -2.85
C LYS A 163 1.73 -21.27 -1.73
N LYS A 164 2.68 -20.42 -2.06
CA LYS A 164 3.25 -19.39 -1.19
C LYS A 164 3.26 -18.04 -1.88
N LEU A 165 3.41 -17.00 -1.09
CA LEU A 165 3.69 -15.64 -1.60
C LEU A 165 5.18 -15.33 -1.41
N ARG A 166 5.82 -14.88 -2.47
CA ARG A 166 7.15 -14.27 -2.47
C ARG A 166 6.98 -12.78 -2.70
N LEU A 167 7.31 -11.97 -1.70
CA LEU A 167 7.09 -10.54 -1.70
C LEU A 167 8.42 -9.80 -1.84
N THR A 168 8.50 -8.89 -2.81
CA THR A 168 9.64 -7.99 -2.99
C THR A 168 9.25 -6.58 -2.58
N ASP A 169 9.97 -6.01 -1.61
CA ASP A 169 9.76 -4.63 -1.15
C ASP A 169 10.11 -3.64 -2.27
N ALA A 170 9.19 -2.75 -2.59
CA ALA A 170 9.31 -1.79 -3.69
C ALA A 170 10.38 -0.70 -3.44
N GLU A 171 10.73 -0.45 -2.18
CA GLU A 171 11.71 0.55 -1.79
C GLU A 171 13.11 -0.04 -1.64
N THR A 172 13.21 -1.14 -0.90
CA THR A 172 14.51 -1.74 -0.51
C THR A 172 14.97 -2.85 -1.44
N GLY A 173 14.03 -3.51 -2.14
CA GLY A 173 14.29 -4.72 -2.92
C GLY A 173 14.42 -5.99 -2.06
N GLU A 174 14.26 -5.90 -0.75
CA GLU A 174 14.25 -7.06 0.12
C GLU A 174 13.14 -8.04 -0.24
N VAL A 175 13.45 -9.33 -0.11
CA VAL A 175 12.51 -10.41 -0.45
C VAL A 175 12.14 -11.17 0.80
N ILE A 176 10.86 -11.34 1.04
CA ILE A 176 10.30 -12.21 2.09
C ILE A 176 9.39 -13.26 1.45
N THR A 177 9.21 -14.38 2.13
CA THR A 177 8.33 -15.46 1.66
C THR A 177 7.37 -15.86 2.78
N SER A 178 6.09 -16.07 2.44
CA SER A 178 5.10 -16.55 3.41
C SER A 178 5.46 -17.93 3.96
N SER A 179 5.13 -18.16 5.22
CA SER A 179 5.34 -19.44 5.90
C SER A 179 4.04 -19.88 6.56
N ASN A 180 3.63 -21.13 6.35
CA ASN A 180 2.41 -21.72 6.92
C ASN A 180 1.16 -20.84 6.72
N GLY A 181 1.01 -20.30 5.51
CA GLY A 181 -0.12 -19.43 5.17
C GLY A 181 -0.07 -18.03 5.80
N VAL A 182 1.06 -17.63 6.38
CA VAL A 182 1.23 -16.33 7.05
C VAL A 182 2.30 -15.50 6.36
N VAL A 183 2.04 -14.21 6.20
CA VAL A 183 3.01 -13.18 5.81
C VAL A 183 3.28 -12.27 7.00
N GLU A 184 4.55 -11.97 7.24
CA GLU A 184 4.99 -10.98 8.22
C GLU A 184 5.76 -9.87 7.49
N LEU A 185 5.15 -8.70 7.32
CA LEU A 185 5.81 -7.53 6.74
C LEU A 185 6.72 -6.86 7.78
N ARG A 186 7.70 -6.09 7.31
CA ARG A 186 8.54 -5.28 8.21
C ARG A 186 7.73 -4.26 9.00
N ASN A 187 8.23 -3.86 10.15
CA ASN A 187 7.69 -2.72 10.87
C ASN A 187 7.82 -1.45 10.04
N VAL A 188 6.86 -0.55 10.19
CA VAL A 188 6.80 0.72 9.47
C VAL A 188 6.87 1.86 10.47
N GLU A 189 7.83 2.75 10.26
CA GLU A 189 8.02 3.96 11.07
C GLU A 189 6.83 4.92 10.98
N PRO A 190 6.67 5.87 11.91
CA PRO A 190 5.61 6.89 11.84
C PRO A 190 5.59 7.60 10.49
N HIS A 191 4.39 7.81 9.96
CA HIS A 191 4.12 8.49 8.68
C HIS A 191 4.80 7.87 7.45
N CYS A 192 5.24 6.60 7.57
CA CYS A 192 5.90 5.86 6.52
C CYS A 192 5.00 4.75 5.94
N SER A 193 5.51 4.08 4.90
CA SER A 193 4.85 2.91 4.32
C SER A 193 5.86 1.86 3.85
N ALA A 194 5.37 0.63 3.66
CA ALA A 194 6.07 -0.43 2.99
C ALA A 194 5.15 -1.02 1.92
N VAL A 195 5.62 -1.07 0.68
CA VAL A 195 4.84 -1.61 -0.45
C VAL A 195 5.60 -2.75 -1.08
N TYR A 196 4.91 -3.83 -1.38
CA TYR A 196 5.46 -5.06 -1.92
C TYR A 196 4.75 -5.47 -3.21
N ILE A 197 5.49 -6.12 -4.10
CA ILE A 197 4.89 -6.93 -5.16
C ILE A 197 5.05 -8.39 -4.77
N ALA A 198 3.93 -9.08 -4.58
CA ALA A 198 3.85 -10.47 -4.20
C ALA A 198 3.59 -11.34 -5.43
N GLU A 199 4.45 -12.31 -5.66
CA GLU A 199 4.29 -13.37 -6.65
C GLU A 199 3.72 -14.62 -5.97
N VAL A 200 2.80 -15.30 -6.63
CA VAL A 200 2.31 -16.60 -6.19
C VAL A 200 3.22 -17.68 -6.74
N ILE A 201 3.91 -18.38 -5.85
CA ILE A 201 4.88 -19.45 -6.18
C ILE A 201 4.44 -20.79 -5.61
N ASP A 202 4.92 -21.89 -6.16
CA ASP A 202 4.73 -23.23 -5.61
C ASP A 202 5.55 -23.43 -4.32
N LYS A 203 5.11 -24.35 -3.45
CA LYS A 203 5.81 -24.69 -2.19
C LYS A 203 7.14 -25.34 -2.44
#